data_71bdef4d2d6ad077757fa04052e51a0f
#
_entry.id   71bdef4d2d6ad077757fa04052e51a0f
#
_cell.length_a   1.000
_cell.length_b   1.000
_cell.length_c   1.000
_cell.angle_alpha   90.00
_cell.angle_beta   90.00
_cell.angle_gamma   90.00
#
_symmetry.space_group_name_H-M   'P 1'
#
loop_
_entity.id
_entity.type
_entity.pdbx_description
1 polymer ?
#
loop_
_entity_poly.entity_id
_entity_poly.type
_entity_poly.pdbx_seq_one_letter_code
_entity_poly.pdbx_strand_id
1 'polypeptide(L)'
;MSMTYKLSEIMPPAFFELHRRIRAGEVTEALCEGGRGGAKSSFISEEIELQMMRRPDTHAVVLRRKENTLRRTVYNQYIWAAGALGVGSKWKATVSPMELTYLPTGQKIMFFGLDDPGNLKSIKLPFGYVAYVHFEELDQFRGPEEVRNVEQSLLRGGPIAITFKSFNPPASAANWANQYARESKPGQVKHHSTYLETPPEWLGPRFIADAEHLKALRPMAYRNEYLGEVTGGGANVFENIQLR
;
A
#
# COMPACT_ATOMS: atom_id res chain seq x y z
N MET A 1 20.87 22.40 5.81
CA MET A 1 20.17 22.19 7.09
C MET A 1 19.54 20.82 7.07
N SER A 2 19.84 19.97 8.05
CA SER A 2 19.12 18.69 8.24
C SER A 2 17.75 19.04 8.82
N MET A 3 16.69 18.82 8.04
CA MET A 3 15.32 18.92 8.61
C MET A 3 15.07 17.66 9.42
N THR A 4 14.69 17.84 10.67
CA THR A 4 14.30 16.75 11.57
C THR A 4 12.78 16.78 11.69
N TYR A 5 12.11 15.77 11.19
CA TYR A 5 10.67 15.60 11.36
C TYR A 5 10.38 14.70 12.55
N LYS A 6 9.28 14.98 13.26
CA LYS A 6 8.72 14.02 14.20
C LYS A 6 7.93 12.99 13.43
N LEU A 7 8.01 11.74 13.82
CA LEU A 7 7.30 10.65 13.17
C LEU A 7 5.77 10.89 13.11
N SER A 8 5.22 11.49 14.19
CA SER A 8 3.81 11.86 14.29
C SER A 8 3.35 12.98 13.34
N GLU A 9 4.28 13.65 12.68
CA GLU A 9 3.97 14.70 11.70
C GLU A 9 3.83 14.16 10.28
N ILE A 10 4.29 12.92 10.04
CA ILE A 10 4.33 12.28 8.72
C ILE A 10 3.48 11.02 8.64
N MET A 11 3.30 10.27 9.72
CA MET A 11 2.47 9.06 9.72
C MET A 11 1.60 8.96 10.97
N PRO A 12 0.42 8.32 10.90
CA PRO A 12 -0.41 8.09 12.07
C PRO A 12 0.29 7.21 13.10
N PRO A 13 0.06 7.45 14.40
CA PRO A 13 0.64 6.66 15.49
C PRO A 13 0.41 5.15 15.38
N ALA A 14 -0.71 4.73 14.79
CA ALA A 14 -1.03 3.32 14.53
C ALA A 14 0.06 2.59 13.75
N PHE A 15 0.83 3.29 12.90
CA PHE A 15 1.89 2.71 12.09
C PHE A 15 3.28 2.71 12.75
N PHE A 16 3.46 3.34 13.93
CA PHE A 16 4.78 3.45 14.57
C PHE A 16 5.42 2.10 14.87
N GLU A 17 4.63 1.14 15.34
CA GLU A 17 5.13 -0.20 15.62
C GLU A 17 5.53 -0.94 14.34
N LEU A 18 4.74 -0.84 13.27
CA LEU A 18 5.09 -1.44 11.98
C LEU A 18 6.37 -0.80 11.42
N HIS A 19 6.48 0.52 11.46
CA HIS A 19 7.72 1.24 11.08
C HIS A 19 8.93 0.75 11.88
N ARG A 20 8.79 0.63 13.21
CA ARG A 20 9.87 0.15 14.09
C ARG A 20 10.34 -1.24 13.69
N ARG A 21 9.41 -2.16 13.44
CA ARG A 21 9.71 -3.56 13.06
C ARG A 21 10.36 -3.66 11.67
N ILE A 22 9.89 -2.85 10.70
CA ILE A 22 10.53 -2.75 9.38
C ILE A 22 11.97 -2.26 9.52
N ARG A 23 12.19 -1.23 10.33
CA ARG A 23 13.55 -0.71 10.60
C ARG A 23 14.45 -1.71 11.27
N ALA A 24 13.93 -2.56 12.13
CA ALA A 24 14.67 -3.64 12.81
C ALA A 24 14.99 -4.83 11.87
N GLY A 25 14.43 -4.87 10.66
CA GLY A 25 14.61 -5.99 9.72
C GLY A 25 13.78 -7.23 10.06
N GLU A 26 12.72 -7.07 10.85
CA GLU A 26 11.85 -8.16 11.30
C GLU A 26 10.75 -8.49 10.28
N VAL A 27 10.57 -7.64 9.25
CA VAL A 27 9.43 -7.71 8.32
C VAL A 27 9.91 -8.08 6.92
N THR A 28 9.33 -9.13 6.36
CA THR A 28 9.47 -9.51 4.95
C THR A 28 8.21 -9.22 4.14
N GLU A 29 7.06 -9.14 4.81
CA GLU A 29 5.79 -8.76 4.22
C GLU A 29 4.98 -7.90 5.20
N ALA A 30 4.57 -6.71 4.77
CA ALA A 30 3.61 -5.85 5.47
C ALA A 30 2.27 -5.90 4.73
N LEU A 31 1.28 -6.58 5.31
CA LEU A 31 -0.09 -6.63 4.81
C LEU A 31 -0.93 -5.59 5.53
N CYS A 32 -1.20 -4.48 4.85
CA CYS A 32 -1.95 -3.34 5.39
C CYS A 32 -3.39 -3.38 4.86
N GLU A 33 -4.31 -3.83 5.70
CA GLU A 33 -5.74 -3.84 5.40
C GLU A 33 -6.51 -2.83 6.26
N GLY A 34 -7.75 -2.54 5.91
CA GLY A 34 -8.61 -1.69 6.72
C GLY A 34 -9.49 -0.76 5.91
N GLY A 35 -10.17 0.16 6.60
CA GLY A 35 -11.14 1.06 6.01
C GLY A 35 -10.55 2.21 5.22
N ARG A 36 -11.43 2.99 4.59
CA ARG A 36 -11.09 4.26 3.95
C ARG A 36 -10.57 5.25 4.99
N GLY A 37 -9.63 6.09 4.61
CA GLY A 37 -9.05 7.09 5.50
C GLY A 37 -8.05 6.52 6.53
N GLY A 38 -7.74 5.22 6.51
CA GLY A 38 -6.78 4.58 7.41
C GLY A 38 -5.30 4.81 7.06
N ALA A 39 -4.98 5.75 6.16
CA ALA A 39 -3.64 6.20 5.78
C ALA A 39 -2.67 5.10 5.29
N LYS A 40 -3.15 3.93 4.86
CA LYS A 40 -2.32 2.80 4.42
C LYS A 40 -1.36 3.17 3.30
N SER A 41 -1.88 3.73 2.20
CA SER A 41 -1.07 4.10 1.02
C SER A 41 -0.08 5.23 1.34
N SER A 42 -0.46 6.18 2.22
CA SER A 42 0.41 7.25 2.70
C SER A 42 1.60 6.67 3.47
N PHE A 43 1.32 5.83 4.47
CA PHE A 43 2.36 5.15 5.23
C PHE A 43 3.31 4.34 4.33
N ILE A 44 2.77 3.51 3.42
CA ILE A 44 3.61 2.63 2.59
C ILE A 44 4.52 3.45 1.67
N SER A 45 4.00 4.52 1.06
CA SER A 45 4.81 5.37 0.18
C SER A 45 5.93 6.08 0.94
N GLU A 46 5.64 6.64 2.11
CA GLU A 46 6.64 7.27 2.99
C GLU A 46 7.67 6.24 3.48
N GLU A 47 7.21 5.06 3.91
CA GLU A 47 8.09 4.01 4.43
C GLU A 47 9.06 3.49 3.38
N ILE A 48 8.61 3.23 2.16
CA ILE A 48 9.49 2.78 1.06
C ILE A 48 10.55 3.85 0.76
N GLU A 49 10.17 5.12 0.66
CA GLU A 49 11.12 6.20 0.42
C GLU A 49 12.15 6.33 1.55
N LEU A 50 11.70 6.25 2.81
CA LEU A 50 12.58 6.27 3.99
C LEU A 50 13.58 5.11 3.96
N GLN A 51 13.12 3.89 3.65
CA GLN A 51 14.00 2.72 3.58
C GLN A 51 14.98 2.81 2.42
N MET A 52 14.56 3.30 1.24
CA MET A 52 15.45 3.51 0.10
C MET A 52 16.54 4.54 0.41
N MET A 53 16.19 5.68 1.00
CA MET A 53 17.18 6.69 1.39
C MET A 53 18.23 6.18 2.38
N ARG A 54 17.90 5.16 3.17
CA ARG A 54 18.83 4.51 4.12
C ARG A 54 19.72 3.43 3.48
N ARG A 55 19.31 2.91 2.32
CA ARG A 55 19.97 1.78 1.64
C ARG A 55 20.19 2.12 0.16
N PRO A 56 21.32 2.74 -0.18
CA PRO A 56 21.54 3.35 -1.51
C PRO A 56 21.64 2.35 -2.66
N ASP A 57 21.71 1.05 -2.39
CA ASP A 57 21.76 -0.04 -3.37
C ASP A 57 20.37 -0.68 -3.67
N THR A 58 19.29 -0.09 -3.15
CA THR A 58 17.94 -0.65 -3.28
C THR A 58 17.06 0.15 -4.24
N HIS A 59 16.14 -0.54 -4.91
CA HIS A 59 15.10 0.01 -5.77
C HIS A 59 13.74 -0.48 -5.31
N ALA A 60 12.67 0.17 -5.77
CA ALA A 60 11.29 -0.24 -5.51
C ALA A 60 10.50 -0.43 -6.81
N VAL A 61 9.52 -1.34 -6.76
CA VAL A 61 8.50 -1.51 -7.80
C VAL A 61 7.13 -1.36 -7.16
N VAL A 62 6.30 -0.52 -7.76
CA VAL A 62 4.93 -0.24 -7.32
C VAL A 62 3.96 -0.71 -8.37
N LEU A 63 2.97 -1.47 -7.96
CA LEU A 63 2.09 -2.22 -8.84
C LEU A 63 0.62 -1.89 -8.56
N ARG A 64 -0.13 -1.68 -9.64
CA ARG A 64 -1.60 -1.75 -9.65
C ARG A 64 -2.07 -2.71 -10.72
N ARG A 65 -3.30 -3.18 -10.58
CA ARG A 65 -3.88 -4.09 -11.59
C ARG A 65 -4.00 -3.43 -12.94
N LYS A 66 -4.36 -2.13 -13.01
CA LYS A 66 -4.60 -1.38 -14.25
C LYS A 66 -3.57 -0.24 -14.41
N GLU A 67 -2.84 -0.24 -15.53
CA GLU A 67 -1.83 0.77 -15.84
C GLU A 67 -2.42 2.18 -15.94
N ASN A 68 -3.56 2.33 -16.59
CA ASN A 68 -4.19 3.64 -16.83
C ASN A 68 -4.61 4.38 -15.54
N THR A 69 -4.65 3.68 -14.39
CA THR A 69 -4.96 4.27 -13.09
C THR A 69 -3.72 4.72 -12.31
N LEU A 70 -2.53 4.21 -12.63
CA LEU A 70 -1.29 4.45 -11.89
C LEU A 70 -0.99 5.93 -11.68
N ARG A 71 -1.00 6.71 -12.75
CA ARG A 71 -0.59 8.13 -12.72
C ARG A 71 -1.47 8.97 -11.80
N ARG A 72 -2.79 8.75 -11.83
CA ARG A 72 -3.75 9.56 -11.05
C ARG A 72 -3.87 9.14 -9.60
N THR A 73 -3.27 8.02 -9.23
CA THR A 73 -3.39 7.41 -7.92
C THR A 73 -2.01 7.24 -7.28
N VAL A 74 -1.47 6.04 -7.29
CA VAL A 74 -0.28 5.67 -6.55
C VAL A 74 0.99 6.43 -6.97
N TYR A 75 1.14 6.80 -8.24
CA TYR A 75 2.28 7.62 -8.66
C TYR A 75 2.28 9.01 -8.00
N ASN A 76 1.13 9.69 -8.02
CA ASN A 76 1.00 10.98 -7.31
C ASN A 76 1.12 10.83 -5.80
N GLN A 77 0.73 9.67 -5.23
CA GLN A 77 0.88 9.36 -3.82
C GLN A 77 2.36 9.37 -3.40
N TYR A 78 3.24 8.78 -4.19
CA TYR A 78 4.69 8.80 -3.90
C TYR A 78 5.30 10.21 -4.09
N ILE A 79 4.87 10.98 -5.10
CA ILE A 79 5.30 12.39 -5.22
C ILE A 79 4.88 13.19 -3.98
N TRP A 80 3.67 12.97 -3.49
CA TRP A 80 3.18 13.58 -2.26
C TRP A 80 4.03 13.14 -1.06
N ALA A 81 4.35 11.84 -0.92
CA ALA A 81 5.16 11.31 0.17
C ALA A 81 6.55 11.96 0.23
N ALA A 82 7.23 12.09 -0.91
CA ALA A 82 8.50 12.82 -0.99
C ALA A 82 8.38 14.28 -0.50
N GLY A 83 7.24 14.93 -0.79
CA GLY A 83 6.92 16.28 -0.30
C GLY A 83 6.70 16.30 1.21
N ALA A 84 5.90 15.38 1.74
CA ALA A 84 5.60 15.24 3.17
C ALA A 84 6.87 14.96 3.99
N LEU A 85 7.77 14.14 3.46
CA LEU A 85 9.09 13.88 4.04
C LEU A 85 10.08 15.05 3.90
N GLY A 86 9.70 16.16 3.23
CA GLY A 86 10.57 17.31 2.99
C GLY A 86 11.74 17.04 2.06
N VAL A 87 11.68 15.99 1.27
CA VAL A 87 12.75 15.59 0.34
C VAL A 87 12.32 15.64 -1.13
N GLY A 88 11.19 16.26 -1.43
CA GLY A 88 10.62 16.33 -2.79
C GLY A 88 11.61 16.87 -3.84
N SER A 89 12.45 17.86 -3.48
CA SER A 89 13.48 18.39 -4.39
C SER A 89 14.61 17.39 -4.71
N LYS A 90 14.72 16.30 -3.95
CA LYS A 90 15.71 15.24 -4.18
C LYS A 90 15.18 14.12 -5.08
N TRP A 91 13.91 14.17 -5.47
CA TRP A 91 13.28 13.18 -6.34
C TRP A 91 12.93 13.81 -7.69
N LYS A 92 13.35 13.16 -8.77
CA LYS A 92 12.94 13.51 -10.13
C LYS A 92 11.82 12.59 -10.57
N ALA A 93 10.69 13.16 -10.92
CA ALA A 93 9.51 12.43 -11.41
C ALA A 93 9.49 12.43 -12.95
N THR A 94 9.27 11.27 -13.56
CA THR A 94 9.08 11.12 -15.02
C THR A 94 7.81 10.29 -15.28
N VAL A 95 7.15 10.55 -16.41
CA VAL A 95 5.90 9.88 -16.79
C VAL A 95 6.14 8.81 -17.86
N SER A 96 7.19 8.95 -18.64
CA SER A 96 7.60 7.96 -19.65
C SER A 96 9.12 7.82 -19.64
N PRO A 97 9.65 6.75 -19.07
CA PRO A 97 8.99 5.74 -18.24
C PRO A 97 8.39 6.36 -16.96
N MET A 98 7.34 5.71 -16.40
CA MET A 98 6.73 6.18 -15.15
C MET A 98 7.61 5.74 -13.97
N GLU A 99 8.42 6.67 -13.48
CA GLU A 99 9.37 6.42 -12.38
C GLU A 99 9.68 7.67 -11.56
N LEU A 100 10.10 7.46 -10.33
CA LEU A 100 10.74 8.48 -9.49
C LEU A 100 12.21 8.09 -9.31
N THR A 101 13.12 9.02 -9.58
CA THR A 101 14.56 8.83 -9.39
C THR A 101 15.05 9.66 -8.21
N TYR A 102 15.65 9.03 -7.22
CA TYR A 102 16.30 9.70 -6.10
C TYR A 102 17.66 10.24 -6.58
N LEU A 103 17.75 11.54 -6.75
CA LEU A 103 18.89 12.21 -7.39
C LEU A 103 20.24 11.97 -6.70
N PRO A 104 20.33 11.89 -5.34
CA PRO A 104 21.63 11.70 -4.68
C PRO A 104 22.31 10.37 -5.01
N THR A 105 21.56 9.31 -5.33
CA THR A 105 22.10 7.95 -5.53
C THR A 105 21.73 7.34 -6.87
N GLY A 106 20.70 7.86 -7.55
CA GLY A 106 20.16 7.28 -8.78
C GLY A 106 19.20 6.11 -8.58
N GLN A 107 18.79 5.83 -7.33
CA GLN A 107 17.79 4.80 -7.03
C GLN A 107 16.45 5.13 -7.70
N LYS A 108 15.69 4.09 -8.03
CA LYS A 108 14.42 4.26 -8.75
C LYS A 108 13.25 3.60 -8.02
N ILE A 109 12.11 4.28 -8.03
CA ILE A 109 10.79 3.71 -7.79
C ILE A 109 10.10 3.63 -9.15
N MET A 110 9.77 2.43 -9.60
CA MET A 110 9.21 2.15 -10.92
C MET A 110 7.75 1.71 -10.78
N PHE A 111 6.87 2.21 -11.66
CA PHE A 111 5.43 1.98 -11.58
C PHE A 111 4.95 1.17 -12.78
N PHE A 112 4.21 0.06 -12.52
CA PHE A 112 3.70 -0.82 -13.57
C PHE A 112 2.26 -1.26 -13.32
N GLY A 113 1.49 -1.37 -14.40
CA GLY A 113 0.24 -2.12 -14.42
C GLY A 113 0.47 -3.61 -14.71
N LEU A 114 -0.35 -4.49 -14.14
CA LEU A 114 -0.31 -5.93 -14.42
C LEU A 114 -1.33 -6.39 -15.48
N ASP A 115 -1.86 -5.48 -16.27
CA ASP A 115 -2.56 -5.81 -17.53
C ASP A 115 -1.58 -6.37 -18.58
N ASP A 116 -0.31 -5.95 -18.54
CA ASP A 116 0.78 -6.57 -19.29
C ASP A 116 1.93 -7.05 -18.38
N PRO A 117 1.88 -8.29 -17.87
CA PRO A 117 2.93 -8.85 -17.02
C PRO A 117 4.30 -9.00 -17.72
N GLY A 118 4.35 -8.91 -19.04
CA GLY A 118 5.58 -8.99 -19.82
C GLY A 118 6.57 -7.87 -19.48
N ASN A 119 6.07 -6.70 -19.13
CA ASN A 119 6.86 -5.52 -18.79
C ASN A 119 7.77 -5.73 -17.56
N LEU A 120 7.36 -6.57 -16.61
CA LEU A 120 8.14 -6.84 -15.40
C LEU A 120 9.38 -7.70 -15.64
N LYS A 121 9.33 -8.62 -16.65
CA LYS A 121 10.44 -9.53 -16.94
C LYS A 121 11.66 -8.83 -17.54
N SER A 122 11.50 -7.62 -18.04
CA SER A 122 12.52 -6.84 -18.75
C SER A 122 13.15 -5.72 -17.90
N ILE A 123 12.82 -5.62 -16.61
CA ILE A 123 13.39 -4.59 -15.74
C ILE A 123 14.90 -4.80 -15.62
N LYS A 124 15.67 -3.83 -16.12
CA LYS A 124 17.12 -3.76 -15.96
C LYS A 124 17.45 -2.59 -15.07
N LEU A 125 18.10 -2.87 -13.95
CA LEU A 125 18.58 -1.85 -13.04
C LEU A 125 20.02 -1.44 -13.41
N PRO A 126 20.38 -0.17 -13.28
CA PRO A 126 21.76 0.29 -13.53
C PRO A 126 22.73 -0.21 -12.45
N PHE A 127 22.23 -0.48 -11.26
CA PHE A 127 22.95 -1.02 -10.09
C PHE A 127 21.95 -1.61 -9.09
N GLY A 128 22.45 -2.25 -8.04
CA GLY A 128 21.63 -2.72 -6.91
C GLY A 128 20.59 -3.76 -7.29
N TYR A 129 19.48 -3.76 -6.55
CA TYR A 129 18.39 -4.74 -6.69
C TYR A 129 17.04 -4.18 -6.26
N VAL A 130 15.94 -4.84 -6.65
CA VAL A 130 14.61 -4.51 -6.13
C VAL A 130 14.48 -5.09 -4.72
N ALA A 131 14.44 -4.20 -3.73
CA ALA A 131 14.25 -4.56 -2.33
C ALA A 131 12.81 -4.41 -1.86
N TYR A 132 12.04 -3.53 -2.51
CA TYR A 132 10.67 -3.17 -2.08
C TYR A 132 9.70 -3.37 -3.23
N VAL A 133 8.62 -4.09 -2.96
CA VAL A 133 7.51 -4.26 -3.90
C VAL A 133 6.23 -3.84 -3.21
N HIS A 134 5.45 -2.95 -3.84
CA HIS A 134 4.17 -2.51 -3.33
C HIS A 134 3.03 -2.92 -4.27
N PHE A 135 2.12 -3.75 -3.77
CA PHE A 135 0.86 -4.08 -4.42
C PHE A 135 -0.24 -3.18 -3.86
N GLU A 136 -0.64 -2.17 -4.62
CA GLU A 136 -1.72 -1.25 -4.26
C GLU A 136 -3.06 -1.77 -4.78
N GLU A 137 -4.08 -1.79 -3.91
CA GLU A 137 -5.38 -2.42 -4.15
C GLU A 137 -5.23 -3.93 -4.45
N LEU A 138 -4.68 -4.66 -3.48
CA LEU A 138 -4.39 -6.09 -3.59
C LEU A 138 -5.59 -6.92 -4.10
N ASP A 139 -6.79 -6.59 -3.66
CA ASP A 139 -8.04 -7.26 -4.04
C ASP A 139 -8.37 -7.19 -5.53
N GLN A 140 -7.78 -6.24 -6.27
CA GLN A 140 -7.95 -6.08 -7.72
C GLN A 140 -7.09 -7.04 -8.56
N PHE A 141 -6.06 -7.64 -7.99
CA PHE A 141 -5.23 -8.62 -8.68
C PHE A 141 -5.99 -9.94 -8.85
N ARG A 142 -5.52 -10.79 -9.78
CA ARG A 142 -6.24 -12.03 -10.15
C ARG A 142 -6.23 -13.10 -9.06
N GLY A 143 -5.26 -13.03 -8.14
CA GLY A 143 -5.14 -14.02 -7.06
C GLY A 143 -3.72 -14.13 -6.50
N PRO A 144 -3.54 -14.99 -5.49
CA PRO A 144 -2.25 -15.15 -4.81
C PRO A 144 -1.14 -15.68 -5.72
N GLU A 145 -1.50 -16.41 -6.78
CA GLU A 145 -0.51 -16.93 -7.73
C GLU A 145 0.09 -15.82 -8.59
N GLU A 146 -0.72 -14.84 -9.04
CA GLU A 146 -0.22 -13.68 -9.77
C GLU A 146 0.75 -12.89 -8.90
N VAL A 147 0.40 -12.64 -7.64
CA VAL A 147 1.24 -11.95 -6.66
C VAL A 147 2.56 -12.68 -6.45
N ARG A 148 2.51 -13.99 -6.18
CA ARG A 148 3.71 -14.82 -5.98
C ARG A 148 4.64 -14.82 -7.19
N ASN A 149 4.09 -14.92 -8.41
CA ASN A 149 4.87 -14.91 -9.65
C ASN A 149 5.61 -13.59 -9.84
N VAL A 150 4.98 -12.48 -9.47
CA VAL A 150 5.59 -11.14 -9.50
C VAL A 150 6.70 -11.02 -8.46
N GLU A 151 6.44 -11.44 -7.22
CA GLU A 151 7.44 -11.44 -6.15
C GLU A 151 8.69 -12.24 -6.55
N GLN A 152 8.51 -13.44 -7.07
CA GLN A 152 9.62 -14.30 -7.55
C GLN A 152 10.38 -13.70 -8.73
N SER A 153 9.73 -12.87 -9.53
CA SER A 153 10.36 -12.20 -10.67
C SER A 153 11.19 -10.98 -10.25
N LEU A 154 10.75 -10.25 -9.23
CA LEU A 154 11.32 -8.97 -8.82
C LEU A 154 12.32 -9.08 -7.66
N LEU A 155 12.00 -9.90 -6.65
CA LEU A 155 12.78 -9.98 -5.41
C LEU A 155 13.95 -10.96 -5.56
N ARG A 156 15.02 -10.49 -6.22
CA ARG A 156 16.22 -11.28 -6.50
C ARG A 156 17.48 -10.47 -6.21
N GLY A 157 18.51 -11.13 -5.74
CA GLY A 157 19.88 -10.62 -5.78
C GLY A 157 20.32 -9.72 -4.62
N GLY A 158 19.53 -9.60 -3.56
CA GLY A 158 19.91 -8.77 -2.41
C GLY A 158 19.52 -9.35 -1.06
N PRO A 159 20.11 -8.82 0.04
CA PRO A 159 19.88 -9.34 1.39
C PRO A 159 18.54 -8.91 2.00
N ILE A 160 17.86 -7.93 1.40
CA ILE A 160 16.60 -7.38 1.90
C ILE A 160 15.53 -7.50 0.82
N ALA A 161 14.38 -8.03 1.23
CA ALA A 161 13.20 -8.10 0.39
C ALA A 161 11.97 -7.85 1.28
N ILE A 162 11.23 -6.78 1.02
CA ILE A 162 10.01 -6.45 1.73
C ILE A 162 8.89 -6.21 0.72
N THR A 163 7.80 -6.94 0.88
CA THR A 163 6.58 -6.74 0.10
C THR A 163 5.57 -5.98 0.95
N PHE A 164 5.04 -4.90 0.40
CA PHE A 164 3.93 -4.14 0.95
C PHE A 164 2.66 -4.46 0.16
N LYS A 165 1.58 -4.74 0.84
CA LYS A 165 0.29 -5.05 0.25
C LYS A 165 -0.78 -4.22 0.93
N SER A 166 -1.50 -3.41 0.16
CA SER A 166 -2.57 -2.56 0.68
C SER A 166 -3.90 -2.87 0.02
N PHE A 167 -4.96 -2.96 0.79
CA PHE A 167 -6.32 -3.08 0.27
C PHE A 167 -7.39 -2.70 1.32
N ASN A 168 -8.57 -2.40 0.83
CA ASN A 168 -9.77 -2.33 1.64
C ASN A 168 -10.48 -3.67 1.50
N PRO A 169 -10.70 -4.44 2.60
CA PRO A 169 -11.32 -5.75 2.52
C PRO A 169 -12.67 -5.71 1.80
N PRO A 170 -12.85 -6.43 0.68
CA PRO A 170 -14.16 -6.60 0.08
C PRO A 170 -15.16 -7.19 1.07
N ALA A 171 -16.45 -6.85 0.94
CA ALA A 171 -17.48 -7.34 1.86
C ALA A 171 -17.56 -8.88 1.90
N SER A 172 -17.34 -9.55 0.77
CA SER A 172 -17.43 -11.02 0.67
C SER A 172 -16.25 -11.73 1.29
N ALA A 173 -16.47 -12.62 2.24
CA ALA A 173 -15.46 -13.50 2.82
C ALA A 173 -14.84 -14.49 1.80
N ALA A 174 -15.52 -14.73 0.68
CA ALA A 174 -15.00 -15.58 -0.40
C ALA A 174 -14.00 -14.87 -1.31
N ASN A 175 -13.84 -13.54 -1.20
CA ASN A 175 -12.83 -12.83 -1.96
C ASN A 175 -11.43 -13.35 -1.59
N TRP A 176 -10.61 -13.58 -2.60
CA TRP A 176 -9.28 -14.18 -2.43
C TRP A 176 -8.35 -13.35 -1.53
N ALA A 177 -8.44 -12.01 -1.58
CA ALA A 177 -7.60 -11.14 -0.75
C ALA A 177 -7.96 -11.28 0.74
N ASN A 178 -9.26 -11.44 1.06
CA ASN A 178 -9.71 -11.73 2.42
C ASN A 178 -9.25 -13.12 2.90
N GLN A 179 -9.23 -14.11 2.01
CA GLN A 179 -8.70 -15.45 2.32
C GLN A 179 -7.19 -15.40 2.54
N TYR A 180 -6.46 -14.72 1.64
CA TYR A 180 -5.03 -14.50 1.75
C TYR A 180 -4.65 -13.79 3.07
N ALA A 181 -5.44 -12.80 3.50
CA ALA A 181 -5.20 -12.09 4.75
C ALA A 181 -5.34 -12.97 6.01
N ARG A 182 -5.99 -14.14 5.90
CA ARG A 182 -6.07 -15.12 7.01
C ARG A 182 -4.83 -16.00 7.11
N GLU A 183 -4.08 -16.15 6.02
CA GLU A 183 -2.83 -16.90 6.02
C GLU A 183 -1.77 -16.22 6.90
N SER A 184 -0.85 -16.99 7.43
CA SER A 184 0.27 -16.46 8.21
C SER A 184 1.56 -17.09 7.72
N LYS A 185 2.61 -16.27 7.56
CA LYS A 185 3.94 -16.71 7.18
C LYS A 185 5.02 -16.02 8.02
N PRO A 186 6.19 -16.65 8.17
CA PRO A 186 7.31 -16.03 8.88
C PRO A 186 7.65 -14.65 8.32
N GLY A 187 7.88 -13.66 9.18
CA GLY A 187 8.21 -12.30 8.79
C GLY A 187 7.03 -11.47 8.24
N GLN A 188 5.83 -12.05 8.13
CA GLN A 188 4.63 -11.29 7.79
C GLN A 188 4.10 -10.52 8.99
N VAL A 189 3.76 -9.26 8.78
CA VAL A 189 3.03 -8.42 9.72
C VAL A 189 1.73 -7.97 9.08
N LYS A 190 0.61 -8.29 9.74
CA LYS A 190 -0.71 -7.80 9.37
C LYS A 190 -0.99 -6.55 10.18
N HIS A 191 -1.34 -5.49 9.48
CA HIS A 191 -1.68 -4.21 10.08
C HIS A 191 -3.07 -3.80 9.60
N HIS A 192 -3.98 -3.61 10.56
CA HIS A 192 -5.31 -3.10 10.29
C HIS A 192 -5.38 -1.65 10.73
N SER A 193 -5.91 -0.77 9.86
CA SER A 193 -6.07 0.64 10.16
C SER A 193 -7.40 1.19 9.66
N THR A 194 -7.94 2.14 10.42
CA THR A 194 -9.19 2.81 10.10
C THR A 194 -9.02 4.33 10.18
N TYR A 195 -10.00 5.07 9.73
CA TYR A 195 -10.00 6.53 9.86
C TYR A 195 -10.00 7.01 11.33
N LEU A 196 -10.44 6.16 12.27
CA LEU A 196 -10.49 6.49 13.69
C LEU A 196 -9.09 6.66 14.33
N GLU A 197 -8.06 6.10 13.70
CA GLU A 197 -6.67 6.17 14.14
C GLU A 197 -5.86 7.23 13.37
N THR A 198 -6.48 7.84 12.35
CA THR A 198 -5.89 8.93 11.57
C THR A 198 -6.24 10.28 12.22
N PRO A 199 -5.28 11.21 12.35
CA PRO A 199 -5.58 12.54 12.85
C PRO A 199 -6.74 13.17 12.09
N PRO A 200 -7.80 13.66 12.78
CA PRO A 200 -9.00 14.20 12.13
C PRO A 200 -8.73 15.35 11.15
N GLU A 201 -7.71 16.16 11.43
CA GLU A 201 -7.28 17.27 10.58
C GLU A 201 -6.73 16.82 9.21
N TRP A 202 -6.27 15.57 9.09
CA TRP A 202 -5.81 14.99 7.82
C TRP A 202 -6.96 14.49 6.95
N LEU A 203 -8.11 14.18 7.58
CA LEU A 203 -9.29 13.65 6.88
C LEU A 203 -10.25 14.77 6.44
N GLY A 204 -10.31 15.83 7.24
CA GLY A 204 -11.24 16.94 7.04
C GLY A 204 -12.67 16.64 7.54
N PRO A 205 -13.45 17.70 7.90
CA PRO A 205 -14.74 17.54 8.57
C PRO A 205 -15.80 16.86 7.68
N ARG A 206 -15.73 17.03 6.36
CA ARG A 206 -16.69 16.42 5.43
C ARG A 206 -16.58 14.91 5.41
N PHE A 207 -15.34 14.38 5.38
CA PHE A 207 -15.10 12.94 5.39
C PHE A 207 -15.68 12.28 6.65
N ILE A 208 -15.44 12.92 7.81
CA ILE A 208 -15.92 12.42 9.10
C ILE A 208 -17.46 12.46 9.15
N ALA A 209 -18.07 13.55 8.69
CA ALA A 209 -19.53 13.68 8.65
C ALA A 209 -20.17 12.62 7.74
N ASP A 210 -19.58 12.33 6.57
CA ASP A 210 -20.07 11.29 5.65
C ASP A 210 -19.93 9.88 6.27
N ALA A 211 -18.86 9.61 7.04
CA ALA A 211 -18.70 8.35 7.76
C ALA A 211 -19.80 8.16 8.83
N GLU A 212 -20.04 9.17 9.66
CA GLU A 212 -21.07 9.12 10.70
C GLU A 212 -22.49 9.03 10.10
N HIS A 213 -22.72 9.71 8.99
CA HIS A 213 -24.00 9.60 8.27
C HIS A 213 -24.22 8.17 7.74
N LEU A 214 -23.21 7.57 7.12
CA LEU A 214 -23.30 6.18 6.63
C LEU A 214 -23.49 5.20 7.80
N LYS A 215 -22.82 5.42 8.93
CA LYS A 215 -22.97 4.63 10.15
C LYS A 215 -24.41 4.61 10.66
N ALA A 216 -25.08 5.75 10.63
CA ALA A 216 -26.48 5.86 11.07
C ALA A 216 -27.46 5.19 10.10
N LEU A 217 -27.25 5.35 8.78
CA LEU A 217 -28.20 4.86 7.77
C LEU A 217 -27.95 3.42 7.32
N ARG A 218 -26.71 3.01 7.22
CA ARG A 218 -26.28 1.70 6.67
C ARG A 218 -25.12 1.13 7.48
N PRO A 219 -25.35 0.64 8.71
CA PRO A 219 -24.28 0.20 9.61
C PRO A 219 -23.36 -0.86 9.01
N MET A 220 -23.88 -1.80 8.21
CA MET A 220 -23.09 -2.85 7.58
C MET A 220 -22.14 -2.28 6.49
N ALA A 221 -22.62 -1.33 5.68
CA ALA A 221 -21.78 -0.63 4.71
C ALA A 221 -20.68 0.19 5.40
N TYR A 222 -21.03 0.90 6.48
CA TYR A 222 -20.05 1.63 7.29
C TYR A 222 -18.97 0.69 7.86
N ARG A 223 -19.34 -0.45 8.43
CA ARG A 223 -18.38 -1.43 8.96
C ARG A 223 -17.42 -1.92 7.88
N ASN A 224 -17.92 -2.18 6.69
CA ASN A 224 -17.07 -2.60 5.58
C ASN A 224 -16.21 -1.46 5.04
N GLU A 225 -16.82 -0.33 4.65
CA GLU A 225 -16.11 0.73 3.93
C GLU A 225 -15.16 1.55 4.80
N TYR A 226 -15.57 1.88 6.04
CA TYR A 226 -14.80 2.73 6.94
C TYR A 226 -14.02 1.97 7.99
N LEU A 227 -14.49 0.80 8.43
CA LEU A 227 -13.77 -0.01 9.40
C LEU A 227 -13.00 -1.18 8.76
N GLY A 228 -13.20 -1.46 7.46
CA GLY A 228 -12.51 -2.53 6.77
C GLY A 228 -12.93 -3.93 7.22
N GLU A 229 -14.15 -4.07 7.76
CA GLU A 229 -14.66 -5.37 8.20
C GLU A 229 -15.22 -6.19 7.03
N VAL A 230 -14.98 -7.48 7.04
CA VAL A 230 -15.64 -8.43 6.10
C VAL A 230 -17.04 -8.70 6.61
N THR A 231 -18.06 -8.15 5.96
CA THR A 231 -19.44 -8.15 6.45
C THR A 231 -20.36 -9.16 5.78
N GLY A 232 -19.98 -9.73 4.61
CA GLY A 232 -20.75 -10.72 3.87
C GLY A 232 -20.25 -12.14 4.10
N GLY A 233 -21.17 -13.06 4.44
CA GLY A 233 -20.88 -14.49 4.41
C GLY A 233 -20.63 -14.94 2.96
N GLY A 234 -19.61 -15.77 2.73
CA GLY A 234 -19.22 -16.21 1.39
C GLY A 234 -20.26 -17.02 0.60
N ALA A 235 -21.43 -17.25 1.16
CA ALA A 235 -22.49 -18.10 0.59
C ALA A 235 -23.78 -17.37 0.17
N ASN A 236 -24.00 -16.11 0.58
CA ASN A 236 -25.26 -15.42 0.32
C ASN A 236 -25.10 -14.33 -0.74
N VAL A 237 -25.56 -14.61 -1.96
CA VAL A 237 -25.67 -13.63 -3.05
C VAL A 237 -26.86 -12.67 -2.82
N PHE A 238 -27.82 -13.06 -1.97
CA PHE A 238 -29.02 -12.27 -1.66
C PHE A 238 -29.25 -12.18 -0.16
N GLU A 239 -29.07 -11.01 0.42
CA GLU A 239 -29.60 -10.65 1.74
C GLU A 239 -30.98 -10.00 1.52
N ASN A 240 -32.02 -10.52 2.18
CA ASN A 240 -33.41 -10.03 2.14
C ASN A 240 -34.29 -10.46 0.96
N ILE A 241 -34.36 -11.75 0.65
CA ILE A 241 -35.50 -12.29 -0.11
C ILE A 241 -36.69 -12.45 0.85
N GLN A 242 -37.65 -11.53 0.77
CA GLN A 242 -38.99 -11.77 1.34
C GLN A 242 -39.82 -12.50 0.28
N LEU A 243 -40.06 -13.77 0.53
CA LEU A 243 -41.10 -14.51 -0.20
C LEU A 243 -42.46 -13.95 0.21
N ARG A 244 -43.20 -13.35 -0.72
CA ARG A 244 -44.61 -13.01 -0.54
C ARG A 244 -45.50 -14.14 -0.97
#